data_aa57f1bc5bb867edf9831d7e095f2fa3
#
_entry.id   aa57f1bc5bb867edf9831d7e095f2fa3
#
_cell.length_a   1.000
_cell.length_b   1.000
_cell.length_c   1.000
_cell.angle_alpha   90.00
_cell.angle_beta   90.00
_cell.angle_gamma   90.00
#
_symmetry.space_group_name_H-M   'P 1'
#
loop_
_entity.id
_entity.type
_entity.pdbx_description
1 polymer ?
#
loop_
_entity_poly.entity_id
_entity_poly.type
_entity_poly.pdbx_seq_one_letter_code
_entity_poly.pdbx_strand_id
1 'polypeptide(L)'
;MKAELISKAYQVAKERYAEIGVDTEKVLKQLQDFHLSLHCWQADDVKGFEVQAGAMSGGIQSTGDFPGAARNIDELRQDILKAKSLIPGSHRLNLHEIYGDFKGQVVDRDEVTVEHFQSWIDWAKENNTLLDFNSSSFSHPKSGSLSLANPDESIRKFWVEHTKRCRDIANAMGEAQNDPCIMNLWVHDGCKDVSVNHALYRNTLKKSL
;
A
#
# COMPACT_ATOMS: atom_id res chain seq x y z
N MET A 1 26.91 -12.93 -11.49
CA MET A 1 26.87 -14.41 -11.59
C MET A 1 27.00 -14.75 -13.06
N LYS A 2 27.77 -15.80 -13.41
CA LYS A 2 27.92 -16.18 -14.83
C LYS A 2 26.62 -16.80 -15.33
N ALA A 3 26.15 -16.42 -16.52
CA ALA A 3 24.89 -16.90 -17.11
C ALA A 3 24.77 -18.44 -17.14
N GLU A 4 25.88 -19.12 -17.39
CA GLU A 4 25.98 -20.57 -17.38
C GLU A 4 25.62 -21.19 -16.02
N LEU A 5 26.03 -20.56 -14.91
CA LEU A 5 25.69 -21.03 -13.56
C LEU A 5 24.22 -20.84 -13.23
N ILE A 6 23.61 -19.76 -13.71
CA ILE A 6 22.16 -19.52 -13.57
C ILE A 6 21.39 -20.59 -14.33
N SER A 7 21.78 -20.89 -15.57
CA SER A 7 21.12 -21.93 -16.38
C SER A 7 21.20 -23.31 -15.74
N LYS A 8 22.38 -23.67 -15.20
CA LYS A 8 22.53 -24.95 -14.48
C LYS A 8 21.68 -25.02 -13.22
N ALA A 9 21.64 -23.94 -12.43
CA ALA A 9 20.80 -23.87 -11.24
C ALA A 9 19.31 -23.97 -11.59
N TYR A 10 18.89 -23.35 -12.67
CA TYR A 10 17.50 -23.45 -13.16
C TYR A 10 17.14 -24.87 -13.58
N GLN A 11 18.03 -25.59 -14.27
CA GLN A 11 17.78 -26.98 -14.66
C GLN A 11 17.54 -27.89 -13.45
N VAL A 12 18.37 -27.75 -12.41
CA VAL A 12 18.18 -28.50 -11.17
C VAL A 12 16.84 -28.15 -10.50
N ALA A 13 16.47 -26.88 -10.48
CA ALA A 13 15.18 -26.44 -9.94
C ALA A 13 14.00 -27.02 -10.75
N LYS A 14 14.10 -26.98 -12.08
CA LYS A 14 13.08 -27.52 -13.01
C LYS A 14 12.82 -29.00 -12.77
N GLU A 15 13.88 -29.82 -12.61
CA GLU A 15 13.76 -31.24 -12.30
C GLU A 15 13.05 -31.46 -10.97
N ARG A 16 13.42 -30.73 -9.92
CA ARG A 16 12.79 -30.84 -8.60
C ARG A 16 11.32 -30.42 -8.59
N TYR A 17 10.96 -29.38 -9.33
CA TYR A 17 9.58 -28.98 -9.48
C TYR A 17 8.76 -30.02 -10.27
N ALA A 18 9.37 -30.68 -11.28
CA ALA A 18 8.72 -31.75 -12.04
C ALA A 18 8.39 -32.96 -11.16
N GLU A 19 9.22 -33.31 -10.18
CA GLU A 19 8.97 -34.38 -9.22
C GLU A 19 7.66 -34.22 -8.43
N ILE A 20 7.23 -32.96 -8.21
CA ILE A 20 5.96 -32.60 -7.55
C ILE A 20 4.86 -32.22 -8.54
N GLY A 21 5.04 -32.51 -9.83
CA GLY A 21 4.02 -32.29 -10.87
C GLY A 21 3.94 -30.86 -11.39
N VAL A 22 4.93 -30.01 -11.15
CA VAL A 22 4.96 -28.62 -11.62
C VAL A 22 5.82 -28.50 -12.88
N ASP A 23 5.20 -28.09 -13.99
CA ASP A 23 5.88 -27.68 -15.21
C ASP A 23 6.27 -26.20 -15.11
N THR A 24 7.55 -25.93 -14.82
CA THR A 24 8.05 -24.58 -14.60
C THR A 24 7.96 -23.71 -15.85
N GLU A 25 8.15 -24.25 -17.06
CA GLU A 25 8.05 -23.46 -18.30
C GLU A 25 6.61 -22.96 -18.51
N LYS A 26 5.64 -23.86 -18.32
CA LYS A 26 4.23 -23.50 -18.40
C LYS A 26 3.84 -22.45 -17.35
N VAL A 27 4.29 -22.65 -16.11
CA VAL A 27 3.99 -21.71 -15.01
C VAL A 27 4.63 -20.34 -15.26
N LEU A 28 5.90 -20.28 -15.67
CA LEU A 28 6.58 -19.03 -15.99
C LEU A 28 5.88 -18.27 -17.11
N LYS A 29 5.38 -18.99 -18.13
CA LYS A 29 4.58 -18.38 -19.20
C LYS A 29 3.26 -17.81 -18.67
N GLN A 30 2.57 -18.53 -17.80
CA GLN A 30 1.33 -18.04 -17.17
C GLN A 30 1.57 -16.82 -16.27
N LEU A 31 2.71 -16.80 -15.55
CA LEU A 31 3.07 -15.68 -14.67
C LEU A 31 3.43 -14.39 -15.41
N GLN A 32 3.69 -14.45 -16.73
CA GLN A 32 3.92 -13.23 -17.52
C GLN A 32 2.70 -12.30 -17.57
N ASP A 33 1.51 -12.87 -17.43
CA ASP A 33 0.24 -12.14 -17.44
C ASP A 33 -0.17 -11.67 -16.03
N PHE A 34 0.62 -12.00 -15.00
CA PHE A 34 0.36 -11.59 -13.63
C PHE A 34 1.05 -10.26 -13.30
N HIS A 35 0.25 -9.31 -12.83
CA HIS A 35 0.74 -8.02 -12.36
C HIS A 35 0.87 -8.03 -10.84
N LEU A 36 2.10 -7.89 -10.34
CA LEU A 36 2.34 -7.74 -8.91
C LEU A 36 2.14 -6.29 -8.50
N SER A 37 1.32 -6.07 -7.48
CA SER A 37 1.12 -4.75 -6.90
C SER A 37 2.16 -4.53 -5.78
N LEU A 38 3.17 -3.72 -6.05
CA LEU A 38 4.27 -3.44 -5.13
C LEU A 38 3.90 -2.29 -4.20
N HIS A 39 4.04 -2.51 -2.90
CA HIS A 39 3.79 -1.47 -1.90
C HIS A 39 4.90 -0.41 -1.89
N CYS A 40 4.52 0.87 -1.76
CA CYS A 40 5.45 2.00 -1.76
C CYS A 40 6.20 2.18 -0.43
N TRP A 41 5.68 1.70 0.68
CA TRP A 41 6.08 2.02 2.05
C TRP A 41 7.50 1.59 2.48
N GLN A 42 8.13 0.67 1.76
CA GLN A 42 9.47 0.20 2.15
C GLN A 42 10.59 1.21 1.81
N ALA A 43 10.36 2.11 0.88
CA ALA A 43 11.39 3.04 0.43
C ALA A 43 11.63 4.22 1.40
N ASP A 44 10.67 4.49 2.29
CA ASP A 44 10.78 5.56 3.30
C ASP A 44 10.56 5.08 4.75
N ASP A 45 10.50 3.77 4.95
CA ASP A 45 10.27 3.14 6.26
C ASP A 45 8.89 3.50 6.86
N VAL A 46 7.88 3.55 6.00
CA VAL A 46 6.45 3.77 6.34
C VAL A 46 6.15 5.14 6.97
N LYS A 47 6.93 6.17 6.66
CA LYS A 47 6.73 7.53 7.20
C LYS A 47 5.62 8.28 6.47
N GLY A 48 5.60 8.18 5.13
CA GLY A 48 4.73 9.01 4.30
C GLY A 48 5.14 10.49 4.28
N PHE A 49 4.28 11.32 3.69
CA PHE A 49 4.55 12.75 3.50
C PHE A 49 3.50 13.65 4.16
N GLU A 50 2.65 13.06 5.02
CA GLU A 50 1.72 13.85 5.83
C GLU A 50 2.48 14.77 6.79
N VAL A 51 2.03 16.03 6.86
CA VAL A 51 2.48 16.97 7.89
C VAL A 51 1.61 16.76 9.13
N GLN A 52 2.04 15.87 10.04
CA GLN A 52 1.27 15.57 11.23
C GLN A 52 1.58 16.56 12.37
N ALA A 53 0.52 17.10 12.95
CA ALA A 53 0.61 17.85 14.21
C ALA A 53 0.53 16.85 15.38
N GLY A 54 1.68 16.30 15.81
CA GLY A 54 1.73 15.47 17.03
C GLY A 54 2.61 14.22 16.90
N ALA A 55 2.85 13.55 18.03
CA ALA A 55 3.61 12.32 18.07
C ALA A 55 2.81 11.18 17.41
N MET A 56 3.47 10.41 16.56
CA MET A 56 2.90 9.20 15.96
C MET A 56 2.54 8.19 17.05
N SER A 57 1.29 7.77 17.10
CA SER A 57 0.79 6.77 18.05
C SER A 57 -0.07 5.72 17.33
N GLY A 58 0.08 4.47 17.76
CA GLY A 58 -0.68 3.33 17.24
C GLY A 58 -0.16 2.76 15.91
N GLY A 59 -0.42 1.49 15.67
CA GLY A 59 -0.06 0.78 14.45
C GLY A 59 1.36 0.24 14.41
N ILE A 60 1.74 -0.27 13.25
CA ILE A 60 3.11 -0.68 12.96
C ILE A 60 3.90 0.59 12.70
N GLN A 61 4.80 0.90 13.62
CA GLN A 61 5.75 1.96 13.42
C GLN A 61 6.92 1.46 12.57
N SER A 62 7.65 2.41 12.00
CA SER A 62 8.93 2.21 11.37
C SER A 62 9.77 1.14 12.06
N THR A 63 10.29 0.23 11.29
CA THR A 63 11.03 -0.93 11.80
C THR A 63 12.52 -0.68 11.92
N GLY A 64 12.99 0.48 11.50
CA GLY A 64 14.40 0.82 11.52
C GLY A 64 14.69 2.27 11.19
N ASP A 65 15.96 2.62 11.27
CA ASP A 65 16.50 3.89 10.84
C ASP A 65 17.30 3.66 9.56
N PHE A 66 16.57 3.47 8.47
CA PHE A 66 17.15 3.19 7.16
C PHE A 66 17.78 4.48 6.58
N PRO A 67 19.11 4.58 6.47
CA PRO A 67 19.77 5.81 6.07
C PRO A 67 19.51 6.22 4.61
N GLY A 68 19.01 5.32 3.78
CA GLY A 68 18.59 5.56 2.40
C GLY A 68 17.11 5.82 2.23
N ALA A 69 16.35 6.00 3.32
CA ALA A 69 14.91 6.23 3.24
C ALA A 69 14.58 7.51 2.43
N ALA A 70 13.60 7.41 1.54
CA ALA A 70 13.13 8.54 0.74
C ALA A 70 12.60 9.66 1.66
N ARG A 71 13.02 10.90 1.39
CA ARG A 71 12.70 12.08 2.18
C ARG A 71 11.58 12.92 1.58
N ASN A 72 11.25 12.65 0.32
CA ASN A 72 10.23 13.34 -0.45
C ASN A 72 9.70 12.44 -1.58
N ILE A 73 8.65 12.89 -2.25
CA ILE A 73 7.97 12.16 -3.31
C ILE A 73 8.91 11.82 -4.47
N ASP A 74 9.80 12.73 -4.84
CA ASP A 74 10.68 12.53 -6.01
C ASP A 74 11.73 11.45 -5.75
N GLU A 75 12.28 11.41 -4.53
CA GLU A 75 13.18 10.33 -4.11
C GLU A 75 12.43 8.99 -4.09
N LEU A 76 11.22 8.95 -3.54
CA LEU A 76 10.41 7.74 -3.52
C LEU A 76 10.10 7.23 -4.93
N ARG A 77 9.75 8.12 -5.85
CA ARG A 77 9.51 7.80 -7.27
C ARG A 77 10.74 7.20 -7.95
N GLN A 78 11.93 7.76 -7.66
CA GLN A 78 13.19 7.23 -8.19
C GLN A 78 13.48 5.82 -7.64
N ASP A 79 13.27 5.59 -6.36
CA ASP A 79 13.45 4.28 -5.74
C ASP A 79 12.49 3.24 -6.30
N ILE A 80 11.22 3.60 -6.52
CA ILE A 80 10.22 2.74 -7.15
C ILE A 80 10.65 2.36 -8.57
N LEU A 81 11.08 3.32 -9.39
CA LEU A 81 11.55 3.05 -10.73
C LEU A 81 12.80 2.15 -10.72
N LYS A 82 13.70 2.39 -9.76
CA LYS A 82 14.88 1.54 -9.59
C LYS A 82 14.48 0.11 -9.20
N ALA A 83 13.60 -0.06 -8.24
CA ALA A 83 13.10 -1.37 -7.84
C ALA A 83 12.44 -2.12 -9.02
N LYS A 84 11.56 -1.45 -9.76
CA LYS A 84 10.93 -2.01 -10.97
C LYS A 84 11.95 -2.44 -12.02
N SER A 85 13.04 -1.70 -12.19
CA SER A 85 14.11 -2.06 -13.13
C SER A 85 14.88 -3.33 -12.75
N LEU A 86 14.82 -3.75 -11.49
CA LEU A 86 15.53 -4.91 -10.96
C LEU A 86 14.66 -6.17 -10.90
N ILE A 87 13.35 -6.02 -11.02
CA ILE A 87 12.39 -7.11 -10.90
C ILE A 87 11.77 -7.37 -12.28
N PRO A 88 11.90 -8.59 -12.83
CA PRO A 88 11.29 -8.91 -14.12
C PRO A 88 9.76 -8.94 -14.04
N GLY A 89 9.10 -8.64 -15.16
CA GLY A 89 7.65 -8.67 -15.27
C GLY A 89 6.98 -7.30 -15.24
N SER A 90 5.66 -7.29 -15.20
CA SER A 90 4.84 -6.09 -15.11
C SER A 90 4.36 -5.88 -13.67
N HIS A 91 4.49 -4.65 -13.19
CA HIS A 91 4.21 -4.32 -11.80
C HIS A 91 3.27 -3.13 -11.70
N ARG A 92 2.33 -3.21 -10.76
CA ARG A 92 1.53 -2.09 -10.30
C ARG A 92 2.22 -1.46 -9.09
N LEU A 93 1.87 -0.23 -8.78
CA LEU A 93 2.29 0.42 -7.54
C LEU A 93 1.09 0.50 -6.59
N ASN A 94 1.20 -0.11 -5.43
CA ASN A 94 0.21 0.04 -4.37
C ASN A 94 0.61 1.23 -3.50
N LEU A 95 -0.12 2.33 -3.67
CA LEU A 95 0.12 3.57 -2.98
C LEU A 95 -0.73 3.65 -1.72
N HIS A 96 -0.23 4.31 -0.70
CA HIS A 96 -0.97 4.57 0.54
C HIS A 96 -1.41 6.03 0.63
N GLU A 97 -2.47 6.28 1.36
CA GLU A 97 -3.00 7.61 1.57
C GLU A 97 -1.96 8.57 2.16
N ILE A 98 -1.11 8.12 3.11
CA ILE A 98 -0.07 8.95 3.73
C ILE A 98 1.01 9.45 2.75
N TYR A 99 1.03 8.98 1.51
CA TYR A 99 1.97 9.38 0.45
C TYR A 99 1.40 10.45 -0.50
N GLY A 100 0.32 11.11 -0.11
CA GLY A 100 -0.21 12.24 -0.87
C GLY A 100 0.80 13.37 -1.06
N ASP A 101 0.65 14.12 -2.16
CA ASP A 101 1.42 15.33 -2.43
C ASP A 101 0.76 16.53 -1.72
N PHE A 102 0.99 16.63 -0.42
CA PHE A 102 0.37 17.64 0.42
C PHE A 102 1.05 19.02 0.32
N LYS A 103 2.18 19.13 -0.40
CA LYS A 103 2.93 20.39 -0.61
C LYS A 103 3.23 21.16 0.67
N GLY A 104 3.49 20.42 1.77
CA GLY A 104 3.75 20.99 3.09
C GLY A 104 2.50 21.51 3.81
N GLN A 105 1.31 21.27 3.28
CA GLN A 105 0.06 21.63 3.97
C GLN A 105 -0.33 20.57 4.99
N VAL A 106 -0.95 21.02 6.07
CA VAL A 106 -1.59 20.13 7.05
C VAL A 106 -2.99 19.81 6.53
N VAL A 107 -3.22 18.55 6.18
CA VAL A 107 -4.51 18.03 5.71
C VAL A 107 -4.86 16.86 6.61
N ASP A 108 -6.03 16.90 7.28
CA ASP A 108 -6.47 15.75 8.08
C ASP A 108 -7.02 14.65 7.14
N ARG A 109 -7.00 13.42 7.59
CA ARG A 109 -7.28 12.24 6.73
C ARG A 109 -8.72 12.20 6.22
N ASP A 110 -9.68 12.80 6.91
CA ASP A 110 -11.05 12.97 6.43
C ASP A 110 -11.23 14.13 5.43
N GLU A 111 -10.17 14.92 5.19
CA GLU A 111 -10.15 16.03 4.24
C GLU A 111 -9.33 15.74 2.97
N VAL A 112 -8.65 14.59 2.90
CA VAL A 112 -7.86 14.19 1.74
C VAL A 112 -8.73 14.09 0.48
N THR A 113 -8.21 14.59 -0.65
CA THR A 113 -8.91 14.58 -1.94
C THR A 113 -8.04 14.06 -3.07
N VAL A 114 -8.65 13.86 -4.23
CA VAL A 114 -7.95 13.46 -5.47
C VAL A 114 -6.82 14.42 -5.83
N GLU A 115 -6.96 15.72 -5.53
CA GLU A 115 -5.96 16.74 -5.85
C GLU A 115 -4.60 16.44 -5.21
N HIS A 116 -4.61 15.85 -4.00
CA HIS A 116 -3.38 15.44 -3.31
C HIS A 116 -2.69 14.23 -3.96
N PHE A 117 -3.35 13.58 -4.92
CA PHE A 117 -2.82 12.43 -5.65
C PHE A 117 -2.67 12.68 -7.15
N GLN A 118 -3.04 13.85 -7.64
CA GLN A 118 -2.94 14.16 -9.06
C GLN A 118 -1.52 13.98 -9.60
N SER A 119 -0.51 14.44 -8.85
CA SER A 119 0.90 14.29 -9.26
C SER A 119 1.35 12.81 -9.34
N TRP A 120 0.72 11.91 -8.58
CA TRP A 120 0.97 10.47 -8.67
C TRP A 120 0.29 9.86 -9.89
N ILE A 121 -0.93 10.29 -10.21
CA ILE A 121 -1.67 9.86 -11.41
C ILE A 121 -0.89 10.24 -12.66
N ASP A 122 -0.41 11.49 -12.73
CA ASP A 122 0.37 12.00 -13.85
C ASP A 122 1.70 11.23 -14.01
N TRP A 123 2.44 11.06 -12.91
CA TRP A 123 3.67 10.30 -12.88
C TRP A 123 3.47 8.82 -13.30
N ALA A 124 2.41 8.20 -12.82
CA ALA A 124 2.11 6.81 -13.15
C ALA A 124 1.84 6.63 -14.64
N LYS A 125 1.13 7.57 -15.24
CA LYS A 125 0.85 7.62 -16.69
C LYS A 125 2.13 7.80 -17.49
N GLU A 126 3.01 8.74 -17.10
CA GLU A 126 4.30 8.98 -17.74
C GLU A 126 5.24 7.78 -17.69
N ASN A 127 5.17 7.00 -16.61
CA ASN A 127 6.04 5.85 -16.37
C ASN A 127 5.39 4.50 -16.69
N ASN A 128 4.24 4.51 -17.39
CA ASN A 128 3.49 3.31 -17.74
C ASN A 128 3.33 2.36 -16.54
N THR A 129 2.87 2.92 -15.42
CA THR A 129 2.66 2.22 -14.15
C THR A 129 1.18 2.31 -13.79
N LEU A 130 0.58 1.18 -13.44
CA LEU A 130 -0.77 1.16 -12.90
C LEU A 130 -0.73 1.34 -11.39
N LEU A 131 -1.74 2.02 -10.85
CA LEU A 131 -1.87 2.30 -9.41
C LEU A 131 -2.93 1.42 -8.77
N ASP A 132 -2.62 0.96 -7.57
CA ASP A 132 -3.57 0.48 -6.57
C ASP A 132 -3.45 1.36 -5.33
N PHE A 133 -4.39 1.26 -4.37
CA PHE A 133 -4.46 2.20 -3.28
C PHE A 133 -4.79 1.53 -1.95
N ASN A 134 -4.27 2.09 -0.86
CA ASN A 134 -4.62 1.71 0.51
C ASN A 134 -5.08 2.91 1.32
N SER A 135 -6.15 2.75 2.06
CA SER A 135 -6.46 3.61 3.18
C SER A 135 -5.50 3.32 4.34
N SER A 136 -5.20 4.34 5.14
CA SER A 136 -4.35 4.21 6.33
C SER A 136 -5.08 4.76 7.54
N SER A 137 -5.26 3.91 8.55
CA SER A 137 -5.87 4.35 9.82
C SER A 137 -4.91 4.23 11.01
N PHE A 138 -3.66 3.85 10.79
CA PHE A 138 -2.60 3.82 11.82
C PHE A 138 -1.85 5.16 11.91
N SER A 139 -1.10 5.33 13.00
CA SER A 139 -0.22 6.50 13.23
C SER A 139 -0.94 7.85 13.13
N HIS A 140 -2.14 7.93 13.69
CA HIS A 140 -2.95 9.13 13.75
C HIS A 140 -3.50 9.34 15.18
N PRO A 141 -3.64 10.58 15.70
CA PRO A 141 -4.15 10.83 17.06
C PRO A 141 -5.51 10.17 17.35
N LYS A 142 -6.40 10.07 16.36
CA LYS A 142 -7.70 9.43 16.47
C LYS A 142 -7.67 7.90 16.28
N SER A 143 -6.51 7.30 15.99
CA SER A 143 -6.41 5.85 15.77
C SER A 143 -6.55 5.06 17.06
N GLY A 144 -5.78 5.45 18.10
CA GLY A 144 -5.70 4.64 19.31
C GLY A 144 -5.45 3.17 19.00
N SER A 145 -6.22 2.27 19.65
CA SER A 145 -6.28 0.84 19.31
C SER A 145 -7.43 0.49 18.35
N LEU A 146 -8.36 1.39 18.11
CA LEU A 146 -9.56 1.15 17.31
C LEU A 146 -9.88 2.38 16.44
N SER A 147 -10.10 2.16 15.15
CA SER A 147 -10.56 3.14 14.18
C SER A 147 -12.03 2.91 13.79
N LEU A 148 -12.28 2.13 12.77
CA LEU A 148 -13.64 1.78 12.30
C LEU A 148 -14.44 0.95 13.29
N ALA A 149 -13.78 0.21 14.19
CA ALA A 149 -14.43 -0.52 15.29
C ALA A 149 -14.45 0.27 16.61
N ASN A 150 -14.13 1.56 16.61
CA ASN A 150 -14.12 2.37 17.81
C ASN A 150 -15.54 2.48 18.44
N PRO A 151 -15.69 2.30 19.76
CA PRO A 151 -16.98 2.50 20.43
C PRO A 151 -17.50 3.94 20.34
N ASP A 152 -16.61 4.93 20.25
CA ASP A 152 -16.97 6.33 20.02
C ASP A 152 -17.43 6.54 18.57
N GLU A 153 -18.66 7.02 18.41
CA GLU A 153 -19.27 7.26 17.10
C GLU A 153 -18.58 8.39 16.34
N SER A 154 -18.07 9.40 17.02
CA SER A 154 -17.39 10.53 16.36
C SER A 154 -16.07 10.09 15.72
N ILE A 155 -15.33 9.21 16.39
CA ILE A 155 -14.11 8.60 15.87
C ILE A 155 -14.43 7.68 14.68
N ARG A 156 -15.48 6.87 14.79
CA ARG A 156 -15.90 6.04 13.65
C ARG A 156 -16.29 6.88 12.43
N LYS A 157 -17.07 7.95 12.61
CA LYS A 157 -17.48 8.84 11.52
C LYS A 157 -16.29 9.47 10.80
N PHE A 158 -15.27 9.88 11.55
CA PHE A 158 -14.01 10.36 10.98
C PHE A 158 -13.37 9.31 10.05
N TRP A 159 -13.22 8.07 10.53
CA TRP A 159 -12.61 7.00 9.75
C TRP A 159 -13.49 6.50 8.60
N VAL A 160 -14.79 6.57 8.72
CA VAL A 160 -15.72 6.30 7.61
C VAL A 160 -15.56 7.35 6.52
N GLU A 161 -15.48 8.63 6.89
CA GLU A 161 -15.26 9.71 5.91
C GLU A 161 -13.89 9.55 5.24
N HIS A 162 -12.82 9.31 6.00
CA HIS A 162 -11.51 8.97 5.45
C HIS A 162 -11.57 7.82 4.42
N THR A 163 -12.27 6.74 4.74
CA THR A 163 -12.42 5.60 3.84
C THR A 163 -13.16 5.98 2.55
N LYS A 164 -14.18 6.83 2.64
CA LYS A 164 -14.89 7.35 1.46
C LYS A 164 -13.97 8.18 0.58
N ARG A 165 -13.18 9.11 1.17
CA ARG A 165 -12.18 9.89 0.45
C ARG A 165 -11.16 9.01 -0.27
N CYS A 166 -10.65 7.99 0.40
CA CYS A 166 -9.74 7.02 -0.20
C CYS A 166 -10.38 6.27 -1.39
N ARG A 167 -11.67 5.93 -1.29
CA ARG A 167 -12.40 5.30 -2.39
C ARG A 167 -12.56 6.24 -3.58
N ASP A 168 -12.81 7.52 -3.35
CA ASP A 168 -12.93 8.52 -4.42
C ASP A 168 -11.57 8.71 -5.13
N ILE A 169 -10.47 8.71 -4.38
CA ILE A 169 -9.11 8.74 -4.92
C ILE A 169 -8.83 7.49 -5.77
N ALA A 170 -9.14 6.31 -5.25
CA ALA A 170 -8.95 5.06 -5.99
C ALA A 170 -9.80 5.01 -7.27
N ASN A 171 -11.02 5.54 -7.23
CA ASN A 171 -11.87 5.66 -8.42
C ASN A 171 -11.21 6.57 -9.49
N ALA A 172 -10.72 7.73 -9.09
CA ALA A 172 -10.03 8.65 -10.01
C ALA A 172 -8.76 8.03 -10.62
N MET A 173 -8.00 7.26 -9.82
CA MET A 173 -6.86 6.49 -10.33
C MET A 173 -7.30 5.45 -11.37
N GLY A 174 -8.38 4.70 -11.08
CA GLY A 174 -8.93 3.71 -12.00
C GLY A 174 -9.41 4.32 -13.32
N GLU A 175 -10.10 5.43 -13.27
CA GLU A 175 -10.55 6.18 -14.47
C GLU A 175 -9.37 6.70 -15.29
N ALA A 176 -8.35 7.27 -14.63
CA ALA A 176 -7.20 7.86 -15.30
C ALA A 176 -6.32 6.83 -16.01
N GLN A 177 -6.25 5.61 -15.49
CA GLN A 177 -5.45 4.51 -16.06
C GLN A 177 -6.26 3.56 -16.96
N ASN A 178 -7.59 3.75 -17.08
CA ASN A 178 -8.52 2.88 -17.80
C ASN A 178 -8.38 1.40 -17.41
N ASP A 179 -8.12 1.15 -16.13
CA ASP A 179 -7.94 -0.17 -15.53
C ASP A 179 -8.35 -0.09 -14.04
N PRO A 180 -9.02 -1.08 -13.48
CA PRO A 180 -9.43 -1.03 -12.09
C PRO A 180 -8.27 -0.71 -11.14
N CYS A 181 -8.46 0.27 -10.25
CA CYS A 181 -7.60 0.49 -9.10
C CYS A 181 -8.16 -0.29 -7.91
N ILE A 182 -7.40 -1.25 -7.43
CA ILE A 182 -7.80 -2.04 -6.26
C ILE A 182 -7.52 -1.23 -5.01
N MET A 183 -8.59 -0.85 -4.30
CA MET A 183 -8.46 -0.22 -3.00
C MET A 183 -8.50 -1.26 -1.89
N ASN A 184 -7.43 -1.34 -1.12
CA ASN A 184 -7.35 -2.18 0.06
C ASN A 184 -7.77 -1.39 1.31
N LEU A 185 -8.88 -1.78 1.93
CA LEU A 185 -9.30 -1.25 3.23
C LEU A 185 -8.58 -2.02 4.33
N TRP A 186 -7.51 -1.46 4.84
CA TRP A 186 -6.77 -2.06 5.94
C TRP A 186 -7.26 -1.55 7.29
N VAL A 187 -7.98 -2.40 7.99
CA VAL A 187 -8.47 -2.15 9.35
C VAL A 187 -7.45 -2.72 10.34
N HIS A 188 -6.67 -1.85 10.98
CA HIS A 188 -5.65 -2.24 11.96
C HIS A 188 -6.20 -2.46 13.36
N ASP A 189 -7.51 -2.31 13.52
CA ASP A 189 -8.22 -2.29 14.80
C ASP A 189 -7.99 -3.54 15.64
N GLY A 190 -7.77 -3.34 16.92
CA GLY A 190 -7.63 -4.40 17.92
C GLY A 190 -6.30 -4.39 18.65
N CYS A 191 -6.06 -5.44 19.41
CA CYS A 191 -4.78 -5.69 20.07
C CYS A 191 -3.93 -6.61 19.17
N LYS A 192 -2.63 -6.63 19.38
CA LYS A 192 -1.71 -7.56 18.68
C LYS A 192 -2.10 -9.03 18.84
N ASP A 193 -2.80 -9.33 19.92
CA ASP A 193 -3.27 -10.66 20.25
C ASP A 193 -4.77 -10.82 19.95
N VAL A 194 -5.50 -11.52 20.81
CA VAL A 194 -6.93 -11.78 20.64
C VAL A 194 -7.75 -10.63 21.24
N SER A 195 -8.74 -10.12 20.49
CA SER A 195 -9.69 -9.15 21.01
C SER A 195 -10.46 -9.75 22.21
N VAL A 196 -10.44 -9.04 23.34
CA VAL A 196 -11.12 -9.50 24.58
C VAL A 196 -12.63 -9.62 24.40
N ASN A 197 -13.22 -8.78 23.56
CA ASN A 197 -14.67 -8.80 23.28
C ASN A 197 -14.93 -8.79 21.75
N HIS A 198 -14.90 -9.97 21.16
CA HIS A 198 -15.15 -10.15 19.72
C HIS A 198 -16.54 -9.68 19.27
N ALA A 199 -17.55 -9.85 20.11
CA ALA A 199 -18.92 -9.47 19.77
C ALA A 199 -19.04 -7.94 19.67
N LEU A 200 -18.49 -7.22 20.64
CA LEU A 200 -18.47 -5.75 20.63
C LEU A 200 -17.71 -5.24 19.40
N TYR A 201 -16.51 -5.77 19.15
CA TYR A 201 -15.68 -5.41 18.01
C TYR A 201 -16.44 -5.58 16.69
N ARG A 202 -16.98 -6.78 16.42
CA ARG A 202 -17.71 -7.08 15.18
C ARG A 202 -18.95 -6.19 15.02
N ASN A 203 -19.73 -6.02 16.09
CA ASN A 203 -20.94 -5.22 16.04
C ASN A 203 -20.63 -3.73 15.80
N THR A 204 -19.53 -3.24 16.32
CA THR A 204 -19.11 -1.84 16.13
C THR A 204 -18.54 -1.64 14.74
N LEU A 205 -17.67 -2.53 14.27
CA LEU A 205 -17.14 -2.50 12.91
C LEU A 205 -18.27 -2.57 11.87
N LYS A 206 -19.26 -3.45 12.07
CA LYS A 206 -20.43 -3.56 11.17
C LYS A 206 -21.23 -2.27 11.02
N LYS A 207 -21.17 -1.37 11.99
CA LYS A 207 -21.83 -0.04 11.88
C LYS A 207 -21.07 0.92 10.99
N SER A 208 -19.80 0.64 10.73
CA SER A 208 -18.92 1.48 9.90
C SER A 208 -18.81 0.99 8.45
N LEU A 209 -19.09 -0.28 8.19
CA LEU A 209 -19.11 -0.91 6.87
C LEU A 209 -20.50 -0.87 6.26
#